data_0c6e7406ef1730145f4c59f983814dbd
#
_entry.id   0c6e7406ef1730145f4c59f983814dbd
#
_cell.length_a   1.000
_cell.length_b   1.000
_cell.length_c   1.000
_cell.angle_alpha   90.00
_cell.angle_beta   90.00
_cell.angle_gamma   90.00
#
_symmetry.space_group_name_H-M   'P 1'
#
loop_
_entity.id
_entity.type
_entity.pdbx_description
1 polymer ?
#
loop_
_entity_poly.entity_id
_entity_poly.type
_entity_poly.pdbx_seq_one_letter_code
_entity_poly.pdbx_strand_id
1 'polypeptide(L)'
;MGLIQCKNVSKSFGEKVALDKVSVDIPEGKIFGLLGPNGAGKTTLIRIINRITIPNGGEVLFDGRPITQDDVEKIGYLPEERVLYRKMKVGEQAMYFTQLKGMSSREAAQELKKWFVRFGIESWWNKKVEELSKGMAQKVQFITTVVHKPSLLILDEPFSGFDPVNAQVIREEILRLKAEGATIILSTHNMESVEELCDNIALINKSRVVI
;
A
#
# COMPACT_ATOMS: atom_id res chain seq x y z
N MET A 1 -4.39 3.51 -21.03
CA MET A 1 -5.45 3.75 -20.03
C MET A 1 -4.89 3.30 -18.70
N GLY A 2 -5.03 4.08 -17.63
CA GLY A 2 -4.42 3.70 -16.34
C GLY A 2 -5.18 2.56 -15.66
N LEU A 3 -4.49 1.78 -14.83
CA LEU A 3 -5.11 0.74 -14.01
C LEU A 3 -6.12 1.35 -13.02
N ILE A 4 -5.77 2.50 -12.41
CA ILE A 4 -6.65 3.28 -11.53
C ILE A 4 -6.86 4.66 -12.12
N GLN A 5 -8.13 5.07 -12.20
CA GLN A 5 -8.51 6.42 -12.59
C GLN A 5 -9.44 7.02 -11.51
N CYS A 6 -8.99 8.10 -10.90
CA CYS A 6 -9.85 8.92 -10.04
C CYS A 6 -10.37 10.09 -10.87
N LYS A 7 -11.69 10.29 -10.91
CA LYS A 7 -12.34 11.36 -11.69
C LYS A 7 -13.13 12.26 -10.77
N ASN A 8 -12.65 13.49 -10.58
CA ASN A 8 -13.30 14.54 -9.77
C ASN A 8 -13.68 14.07 -8.35
N VAL A 9 -12.82 13.24 -7.74
CA VAL A 9 -13.08 12.66 -6.41
C VAL A 9 -13.08 13.76 -5.36
N SER A 10 -14.19 13.85 -4.63
CA SER A 10 -14.38 14.85 -3.57
C SER A 10 -14.75 14.16 -2.27
N LYS A 11 -14.22 14.64 -1.14
CA LYS A 11 -14.52 14.13 0.20
C LYS A 11 -14.42 15.22 1.25
N SER A 12 -15.44 15.29 2.10
CA SER A 12 -15.45 16.15 3.29
C SER A 12 -15.77 15.31 4.54
N PHE A 13 -15.26 15.74 5.67
CA PHE A 13 -15.58 15.23 7.00
C PHE A 13 -16.09 16.42 7.85
N GLY A 14 -17.40 16.52 8.00
CA GLY A 14 -18.03 17.73 8.52
C GLY A 14 -17.69 18.93 7.63
N GLU A 15 -17.18 20.00 8.22
CA GLU A 15 -16.78 21.22 7.50
C GLU A 15 -15.39 21.12 6.83
N LYS A 16 -14.61 20.10 7.17
CA LYS A 16 -13.24 19.94 6.62
C LYS A 16 -13.27 19.25 5.26
N VAL A 17 -12.90 19.98 4.21
CA VAL A 17 -12.68 19.41 2.89
C VAL A 17 -11.34 18.66 2.87
N ALA A 18 -11.39 17.35 2.65
CA ALA A 18 -10.20 16.49 2.54
C ALA A 18 -9.75 16.29 1.09
N LEU A 19 -10.70 16.25 0.14
CA LEU A 19 -10.44 16.19 -1.30
C LEU A 19 -11.44 17.08 -2.03
N ASP A 20 -10.96 17.88 -2.98
CA ASP A 20 -11.76 18.78 -3.81
C ASP A 20 -11.50 18.49 -5.29
N LYS A 21 -12.40 17.71 -5.92
CA LYS A 21 -12.38 17.34 -7.34
C LYS A 21 -11.03 16.79 -7.82
N VAL A 22 -10.42 15.92 -7.01
CA VAL A 22 -9.14 15.30 -7.32
C VAL A 22 -9.28 14.34 -8.49
N SER A 23 -8.49 14.54 -9.54
CA SER A 23 -8.42 13.64 -10.70
C SER A 23 -6.96 13.21 -10.90
N VAL A 24 -6.74 11.89 -10.94
CA VAL A 24 -5.43 11.27 -11.22
C VAL A 24 -5.63 10.02 -12.06
N ASP A 25 -4.68 9.76 -12.96
CA ASP A 25 -4.61 8.55 -13.78
C ASP A 25 -3.31 7.82 -13.47
N ILE A 26 -3.40 6.59 -12.96
CA ILE A 26 -2.27 5.79 -12.50
C ILE A 26 -2.00 4.71 -13.55
N PRO A 27 -0.90 4.85 -14.32
CA PRO A 27 -0.56 3.91 -15.38
C PRO A 27 -0.26 2.51 -14.86
N GLU A 28 -0.65 1.48 -15.59
CA GLU A 28 -0.35 0.09 -15.27
C GLU A 28 1.16 -0.19 -15.33
N GLY A 29 1.66 -1.04 -14.41
CA GLY A 29 3.05 -1.47 -14.34
C GLY A 29 4.06 -0.36 -13.99
N LYS A 30 3.59 0.75 -13.42
CA LYS A 30 4.41 1.91 -13.02
C LYS A 30 4.38 2.13 -11.52
N ILE A 31 5.41 2.84 -11.02
CA ILE A 31 5.39 3.42 -9.67
C ILE A 31 4.91 4.85 -9.79
N PHE A 32 3.76 5.12 -9.17
CA PHE A 32 3.11 6.42 -9.14
C PHE A 32 3.28 7.07 -7.76
N GLY A 33 4.02 8.17 -7.70
CA GLY A 33 4.23 8.94 -6.47
C GLY A 33 3.04 9.84 -6.16
N LEU A 34 2.42 9.64 -5.01
CA LEU A 34 1.38 10.52 -4.47
C LEU A 34 1.99 11.42 -3.40
N LEU A 35 2.30 12.65 -3.76
CA LEU A 35 3.05 13.58 -2.96
C LEU A 35 2.18 14.61 -2.25
N GLY A 36 2.71 15.22 -1.22
CA GLY A 36 2.10 16.35 -0.53
C GLY A 36 2.36 16.33 0.98
N PRO A 37 2.14 17.46 1.64
CA PRO A 37 2.32 17.56 3.08
C PRO A 37 1.32 16.70 3.85
N ASN A 38 1.58 16.51 5.15
CA ASN A 38 0.65 15.84 6.03
C ASN A 38 -0.69 16.61 6.07
N GLY A 39 -1.79 15.84 5.97
CA GLY A 39 -3.15 16.41 5.93
C GLY A 39 -3.58 16.96 4.56
N ALA A 40 -2.77 16.83 3.50
CA ALA A 40 -3.12 17.31 2.15
C ALA A 40 -4.26 16.51 1.49
N GLY A 41 -4.57 15.29 1.97
CA GLY A 41 -5.61 14.43 1.42
C GLY A 41 -5.12 13.07 0.88
N LYS A 42 -3.81 12.80 0.86
CA LYS A 42 -3.21 11.56 0.32
C LYS A 42 -3.85 10.30 0.89
N THR A 43 -3.82 10.13 2.20
CA THR A 43 -4.40 8.97 2.89
C THR A 43 -5.92 8.88 2.68
N THR A 44 -6.63 10.01 2.53
CA THR A 44 -8.06 10.01 2.21
C THR A 44 -8.31 9.44 0.81
N LEU A 45 -7.52 9.85 -0.19
CA LEU A 45 -7.62 9.31 -1.55
C LEU A 45 -7.31 7.81 -1.57
N ILE A 46 -6.23 7.39 -0.89
CA ILE A 46 -5.86 5.99 -0.72
C ILE A 46 -7.00 5.17 -0.10
N ARG A 47 -7.63 5.67 0.97
CA ARG A 47 -8.76 4.99 1.62
C ARG A 47 -9.98 4.88 0.71
N ILE A 48 -10.20 5.85 -0.19
CA ILE A 48 -11.27 5.78 -1.19
C ILE A 48 -10.96 4.72 -2.25
N ILE A 49 -9.73 4.67 -2.77
CA ILE A 49 -9.29 3.63 -3.71
C ILE A 49 -9.43 2.23 -3.09
N ASN A 50 -9.10 2.08 -1.80
CA ASN A 50 -9.28 0.82 -1.06
C ASN A 50 -10.73 0.54 -0.61
N ARG A 51 -11.71 1.38 -0.98
CA ARG A 51 -13.11 1.28 -0.57
C ARG A 51 -13.35 1.30 0.95
N ILE A 52 -12.38 1.77 1.72
CA ILE A 52 -12.50 1.99 3.17
C ILE A 52 -13.39 3.21 3.45
N THR A 53 -13.39 4.18 2.54
CA THR A 53 -14.15 5.43 2.65
C THR A 53 -14.87 5.69 1.33
N ILE A 54 -16.15 6.10 1.41
CA ILE A 54 -16.96 6.45 0.24
C ILE A 54 -16.73 7.94 -0.07
N PRO A 55 -16.47 8.33 -1.34
CA PRO A 55 -16.40 9.74 -1.73
C PRO A 55 -17.76 10.43 -1.64
N ASN A 56 -17.78 11.76 -1.51
CA ASN A 56 -19.00 12.55 -1.61
C ASN A 56 -19.38 12.87 -3.07
N GLY A 57 -18.41 12.77 -3.98
CA GLY A 57 -18.63 12.98 -5.41
C GLY A 57 -17.43 12.46 -6.22
N GLY A 58 -17.64 12.35 -7.53
CA GLY A 58 -16.67 11.74 -8.42
C GLY A 58 -16.71 10.21 -8.38
N GLU A 59 -15.79 9.57 -9.08
CA GLU A 59 -15.70 8.12 -9.19
C GLU A 59 -14.25 7.62 -9.20
N VAL A 60 -14.07 6.36 -8.83
CA VAL A 60 -12.82 5.63 -8.99
C VAL A 60 -13.06 4.45 -9.91
N LEU A 61 -12.26 4.38 -10.97
CA LEU A 61 -12.28 3.26 -11.90
C LEU A 61 -11.07 2.37 -11.67
N PHE A 62 -11.29 1.06 -11.73
CA PHE A 62 -10.28 0.02 -11.75
C PHE A 62 -10.38 -0.70 -13.10
N ASP A 63 -9.31 -0.68 -13.89
CA ASP A 63 -9.29 -1.28 -15.23
C ASP A 63 -10.48 -0.80 -16.11
N GLY A 64 -10.72 0.51 -16.13
CA GLY A 64 -11.72 1.19 -16.94
C GLY A 64 -13.18 1.07 -16.47
N ARG A 65 -13.49 0.35 -15.39
CA ARG A 65 -14.84 0.21 -14.81
C ARG A 65 -14.87 0.67 -13.35
N PRO A 66 -16.04 1.04 -12.82
CA PRO A 66 -16.16 1.40 -11.41
C PRO A 66 -15.61 0.30 -10.49
N ILE A 67 -14.77 0.71 -9.53
CA ILE A 67 -14.15 -0.20 -8.57
C ILE A 67 -15.20 -0.89 -7.70
N THR A 68 -15.09 -2.21 -7.54
CA THR A 68 -16.00 -3.05 -6.75
C THR A 68 -15.33 -3.60 -5.49
N GLN A 69 -16.09 -4.28 -4.64
CA GLN A 69 -15.54 -4.92 -3.45
C GLN A 69 -14.58 -6.07 -3.81
N ASP A 70 -14.86 -6.79 -4.88
CA ASP A 70 -14.02 -7.91 -5.34
C ASP A 70 -12.64 -7.45 -5.83
N ASP A 71 -12.53 -6.19 -6.29
CA ASP A 71 -11.24 -5.64 -6.69
C ASP A 71 -10.30 -5.40 -5.51
N VAL A 72 -10.84 -5.26 -4.28
CA VAL A 72 -10.03 -5.08 -3.06
C VAL A 72 -9.13 -6.30 -2.79
N GLU A 73 -9.51 -7.50 -3.25
CA GLU A 73 -8.65 -8.68 -3.16
C GLU A 73 -7.39 -8.55 -4.01
N LYS A 74 -7.45 -7.80 -5.11
CA LYS A 74 -6.33 -7.52 -6.02
C LYS A 74 -5.43 -6.38 -5.55
N ILE A 75 -5.80 -5.73 -4.44
CA ILE A 75 -5.08 -4.59 -3.88
C ILE A 75 -4.32 -5.02 -2.64
N GLY A 76 -3.01 -4.78 -2.63
CA GLY A 76 -2.19 -4.80 -1.42
C GLY A 76 -2.10 -3.40 -0.84
N TYR A 77 -2.52 -3.21 0.40
CA TYR A 77 -2.44 -1.92 1.07
C TYR A 77 -1.57 -1.99 2.33
N LEU A 78 -0.48 -1.24 2.33
CA LEU A 78 0.40 -1.01 3.48
C LEU A 78 0.09 0.38 4.05
N PRO A 79 -0.66 0.49 5.14
CA PRO A 79 -0.91 1.76 5.80
C PRO A 79 0.32 2.24 6.59
N GLU A 80 0.41 3.55 6.82
CA GLU A 80 1.44 4.16 7.67
C GLU A 80 1.39 3.64 9.11
N GLU A 81 0.18 3.43 9.64
CA GLU A 81 -0.02 2.88 10.98
C GLU A 81 0.08 1.35 10.99
N ARG A 82 0.53 0.81 12.12
CA ARG A 82 0.65 -0.64 12.28
C ARG A 82 -0.70 -1.26 12.58
N VAL A 83 -1.10 -2.21 11.73
CA VAL A 83 -2.36 -2.97 11.87
C VAL A 83 -2.15 -4.41 12.33
N LEU A 84 -1.03 -4.70 12.99
CA LEU A 84 -0.73 -6.04 13.45
C LEU A 84 -1.35 -6.32 14.84
N TYR A 85 -1.94 -7.50 15.02
CA TYR A 85 -2.52 -7.95 16.30
C TYR A 85 -1.42 -8.40 17.26
N ARG A 86 -1.18 -7.62 18.30
CA ARG A 86 -0.03 -7.74 19.21
C ARG A 86 0.12 -9.11 19.87
N LYS A 87 -0.98 -9.77 20.22
CA LYS A 87 -0.98 -11.06 20.94
C LYS A 87 -0.89 -12.29 20.05
N MET A 88 -1.09 -12.13 18.73
CA MET A 88 -0.96 -13.23 17.77
C MET A 88 0.50 -13.54 17.49
N LYS A 89 0.78 -14.79 17.13
CA LYS A 89 2.09 -15.16 16.56
C LYS A 89 2.22 -14.61 15.15
N VAL A 90 3.44 -14.26 14.76
CA VAL A 90 3.76 -13.71 13.44
C VAL A 90 3.27 -14.61 12.31
N GLY A 91 3.55 -15.91 12.38
CA GLY A 91 3.12 -16.88 11.38
C GLY A 91 1.60 -17.05 11.30
N GLU A 92 0.92 -17.11 12.45
CA GLU A 92 -0.55 -17.18 12.51
C GLU A 92 -1.20 -15.97 11.85
N GLN A 93 -0.69 -14.78 12.15
CA GLN A 93 -1.20 -13.54 11.59
C GLN A 93 -0.90 -13.42 10.10
N ALA A 94 0.31 -13.79 9.66
CA ALA A 94 0.68 -13.80 8.26
C ALA A 94 -0.23 -14.74 7.46
N MET A 95 -0.48 -15.95 7.95
CA MET A 95 -1.42 -16.90 7.37
C MET A 95 -2.85 -16.31 7.29
N TYR A 96 -3.32 -15.72 8.39
CA TYR A 96 -4.65 -15.12 8.45
C TYR A 96 -4.85 -14.03 7.40
N PHE A 97 -3.94 -13.05 7.31
CA PHE A 97 -4.07 -11.98 6.31
C PHE A 97 -3.97 -12.47 4.88
N THR A 98 -3.11 -13.45 4.63
CA THR A 98 -2.94 -14.03 3.30
C THR A 98 -4.20 -14.79 2.85
N GLN A 99 -4.84 -15.52 3.76
CA GLN A 99 -6.10 -16.21 3.49
C GLN A 99 -7.27 -15.25 3.30
N LEU A 100 -7.31 -14.12 4.02
CA LEU A 100 -8.29 -13.06 3.77
C LEU A 100 -8.20 -12.44 2.36
N LYS A 101 -7.05 -12.59 1.70
CA LYS A 101 -6.83 -12.20 0.30
C LYS A 101 -7.10 -13.33 -0.71
N GLY A 102 -7.85 -14.36 -0.30
CA GLY A 102 -8.33 -15.43 -1.17
C GLY A 102 -7.35 -16.59 -1.40
N MET A 103 -6.14 -16.56 -0.80
CA MET A 103 -5.21 -17.69 -0.95
C MET A 103 -5.63 -18.90 -0.12
N SER A 104 -5.48 -20.10 -0.68
CA SER A 104 -5.64 -21.33 0.09
C SER A 104 -4.57 -21.43 1.19
N SER A 105 -4.86 -22.19 2.26
CA SER A 105 -3.90 -22.39 3.35
C SER A 105 -2.56 -22.97 2.87
N ARG A 106 -2.59 -23.85 1.87
CA ARG A 106 -1.39 -24.49 1.29
C ARG A 106 -0.55 -23.46 0.52
N GLU A 107 -1.16 -22.66 -0.35
CA GLU A 107 -0.51 -21.63 -1.14
C GLU A 107 0.07 -20.55 -0.22
N ALA A 108 -0.73 -20.07 0.75
CA ALA A 108 -0.30 -19.10 1.75
C ALA A 108 0.96 -19.56 2.49
N ALA A 109 0.98 -20.81 2.99
CA ALA A 109 2.13 -21.35 3.70
C ALA A 109 3.39 -21.43 2.80
N GLN A 110 3.23 -21.83 1.54
CA GLN A 110 4.34 -21.94 0.59
C GLN A 110 4.92 -20.56 0.23
N GLU A 111 4.08 -19.59 -0.08
CA GLU A 111 4.54 -18.23 -0.45
C GLU A 111 5.12 -17.49 0.77
N LEU A 112 4.48 -17.58 1.93
CA LEU A 112 5.01 -16.98 3.16
C LEU A 112 6.39 -17.54 3.52
N LYS A 113 6.60 -18.86 3.37
CA LYS A 113 7.92 -19.47 3.60
C LYS A 113 8.99 -18.83 2.71
N LYS A 114 8.70 -18.62 1.41
CA LYS A 114 9.64 -17.96 0.48
C LYS A 114 9.97 -16.53 0.92
N TRP A 115 8.94 -15.77 1.32
CA TRP A 115 9.11 -14.39 1.79
C TRP A 115 9.90 -14.31 3.09
N PHE A 116 9.63 -15.21 4.05
CA PHE A 116 10.34 -15.25 5.33
C PHE A 116 11.82 -15.59 5.14
N VAL A 117 12.15 -16.57 4.28
CA VAL A 117 13.53 -16.89 3.89
C VAL A 117 14.19 -15.67 3.22
N ARG A 118 13.52 -15.04 2.25
CA ARG A 118 14.04 -13.88 1.53
C ARG A 118 14.38 -12.70 2.45
N PHE A 119 13.59 -12.49 3.49
CA PHE A 119 13.81 -11.42 4.47
C PHE A 119 14.70 -11.84 5.66
N GLY A 120 15.13 -13.12 5.73
CA GLY A 120 15.93 -13.67 6.83
C GLY A 120 15.21 -13.66 8.16
N ILE A 121 13.89 -13.92 8.15
CA ILE A 121 13.03 -13.81 9.34
C ILE A 121 12.31 -15.11 9.70
N GLU A 122 12.76 -16.27 9.22
CA GLU A 122 12.13 -17.57 9.49
C GLU A 122 12.00 -17.85 10.98
N SER A 123 12.99 -17.43 11.77
CA SER A 123 12.99 -17.59 13.23
C SER A 123 11.89 -16.80 13.94
N TRP A 124 11.24 -15.85 13.25
CA TRP A 124 10.18 -15.03 13.85
C TRP A 124 8.80 -15.69 13.79
N TRP A 125 8.63 -16.76 13.04
CA TRP A 125 7.36 -17.42 12.80
C TRP A 125 6.54 -17.67 14.07
N ASN A 126 7.20 -18.16 15.13
CA ASN A 126 6.56 -18.48 16.40
C ASN A 126 6.61 -17.36 17.45
N LYS A 127 7.28 -16.23 17.16
CA LYS A 127 7.27 -15.07 18.04
C LYS A 127 5.92 -14.40 18.06
N LYS A 128 5.54 -13.81 19.19
CA LYS A 128 4.39 -12.91 19.24
C LYS A 128 4.74 -11.56 18.60
N VAL A 129 3.76 -10.92 18.00
CA VAL A 129 3.97 -9.59 17.36
C VAL A 129 4.45 -8.55 18.36
N GLU A 130 4.03 -8.62 19.63
CA GLU A 130 4.47 -7.71 20.70
C GLU A 130 5.97 -7.82 21.04
N GLU A 131 6.63 -8.91 20.64
CA GLU A 131 8.06 -9.13 20.83
C GLU A 131 8.91 -8.52 19.70
N LEU A 132 8.27 -8.02 18.65
CA LEU A 132 8.95 -7.43 17.50
C LEU A 132 9.31 -5.96 17.75
N SER A 133 10.52 -5.58 17.31
CA SER A 133 10.88 -4.17 17.18
C SER A 133 10.01 -3.48 16.10
N LYS A 134 10.07 -2.16 16.04
CA LYS A 134 9.33 -1.38 15.02
C LYS A 134 9.66 -1.85 13.60
N GLY A 135 10.94 -1.93 13.24
CA GLY A 135 11.38 -2.38 11.92
C GLY A 135 11.03 -3.83 11.62
N MET A 136 11.10 -4.72 12.62
CA MET A 136 10.66 -6.12 12.48
C MET A 136 9.16 -6.20 12.13
N ALA A 137 8.32 -5.49 12.86
CA ALA A 137 6.88 -5.46 12.60
C ALA A 137 6.56 -4.91 11.21
N GLN A 138 7.29 -3.90 10.74
CA GLN A 138 7.12 -3.35 9.39
C GLN A 138 7.50 -4.35 8.29
N LYS A 139 8.57 -5.14 8.46
CA LYS A 139 8.91 -6.23 7.52
C LYS A 139 7.77 -7.25 7.42
N VAL A 140 7.22 -7.68 8.55
CA VAL A 140 6.09 -8.62 8.56
C VAL A 140 4.86 -8.00 7.87
N GLN A 141 4.56 -6.74 8.14
CA GLN A 141 3.44 -6.03 7.53
C GLN A 141 3.63 -5.87 6.02
N PHE A 142 4.83 -5.55 5.55
CA PHE A 142 5.15 -5.50 4.12
C PHE A 142 4.92 -6.87 3.46
N ILE A 143 5.46 -7.95 4.04
CA ILE A 143 5.30 -9.31 3.51
C ILE A 143 3.81 -9.68 3.39
N THR A 144 3.01 -9.44 4.43
CA THR A 144 1.57 -9.74 4.40
C THR A 144 0.78 -8.90 3.38
N THR A 145 1.33 -7.75 3.00
CA THR A 145 0.75 -6.87 1.98
C THR A 145 1.01 -7.36 0.56
N VAL A 146 2.16 -8.00 0.30
CA VAL A 146 2.60 -8.33 -1.07
C VAL A 146 2.49 -9.83 -1.42
N VAL A 147 2.37 -10.70 -0.43
CA VAL A 147 2.45 -12.16 -0.61
C VAL A 147 1.39 -12.74 -1.54
N HIS A 148 0.21 -12.15 -1.61
CA HIS A 148 -0.88 -12.56 -2.50
C HIS A 148 -0.74 -12.04 -3.94
N LYS A 149 0.41 -11.42 -4.26
CA LYS A 149 0.75 -10.91 -5.61
C LYS A 149 -0.31 -9.94 -6.16
N PRO A 150 -0.59 -8.84 -5.45
CA PRO A 150 -1.58 -7.88 -5.88
C PRO A 150 -1.21 -7.24 -7.23
N SER A 151 -2.19 -6.96 -8.07
CA SER A 151 -1.98 -6.18 -9.31
C SER A 151 -1.78 -4.68 -9.03
N LEU A 152 -2.35 -4.19 -7.91
CA LEU A 152 -2.15 -2.85 -7.38
C LEU A 152 -1.58 -2.92 -5.96
N LEU A 153 -0.44 -2.32 -5.75
CA LEU A 153 0.19 -2.18 -4.43
C LEU A 153 0.15 -0.71 -4.00
N ILE A 154 -0.43 -0.44 -2.84
CA ILE A 154 -0.50 0.92 -2.27
C ILE A 154 0.34 0.94 -1.01
N LEU A 155 1.35 1.79 -0.98
CA LEU A 155 2.32 1.93 0.10
C LEU A 155 2.23 3.35 0.67
N ASP A 156 1.67 3.49 1.87
CA ASP A 156 1.54 4.78 2.56
C ASP A 156 2.70 4.95 3.54
N GLU A 157 3.63 5.86 3.24
CA GLU A 157 4.87 6.12 3.98
C GLU A 157 5.69 4.83 4.29
N PRO A 158 6.01 3.99 3.30
CA PRO A 158 6.57 2.64 3.54
C PRO A 158 7.94 2.63 4.22
N PHE A 159 8.67 3.73 4.15
CA PHE A 159 10.01 3.85 4.73
C PHE A 159 10.02 4.44 6.14
N SER A 160 8.86 4.90 6.63
CA SER A 160 8.73 5.51 7.95
C SER A 160 9.11 4.54 9.06
N GLY A 161 10.13 4.89 9.83
CA GLY A 161 10.57 4.11 10.99
C GLY A 161 11.47 2.91 10.69
N PHE A 162 11.94 2.75 9.46
CA PHE A 162 13.08 1.91 9.14
C PHE A 162 14.40 2.66 9.35
N ASP A 163 15.45 1.92 9.73
CA ASP A 163 16.83 2.36 9.55
C ASP A 163 17.22 2.29 8.06
N PRO A 164 18.29 2.96 7.64
CA PRO A 164 18.68 3.04 6.23
C PRO A 164 18.87 1.67 5.56
N VAL A 165 19.42 0.67 6.28
CA VAL A 165 19.67 -0.68 5.73
C VAL A 165 18.36 -1.40 5.44
N ASN A 166 17.41 -1.35 6.38
CA ASN A 166 16.12 -1.97 6.20
C ASN A 166 15.25 -1.23 5.17
N ALA A 167 15.36 0.10 5.08
CA ALA A 167 14.71 0.89 4.04
C ALA A 167 15.19 0.48 2.64
N GLN A 168 16.51 0.23 2.48
CA GLN A 168 17.08 -0.22 1.21
C GLN A 168 16.51 -1.58 0.76
N VAL A 169 16.37 -2.53 1.68
CA VAL A 169 15.74 -3.84 1.37
C VAL A 169 14.31 -3.67 0.84
N ILE A 170 13.53 -2.78 1.45
CA ILE A 170 12.16 -2.51 0.99
C ILE A 170 12.16 -1.83 -0.39
N ARG A 171 13.08 -0.90 -0.65
CA ARG A 171 13.22 -0.26 -1.98
C ARG A 171 13.50 -1.27 -3.09
N GLU A 172 14.45 -2.17 -2.85
CA GLU A 172 14.80 -3.23 -3.81
C GLU A 172 13.61 -4.16 -4.09
N GLU A 173 12.83 -4.51 -3.06
CA GLU A 173 11.63 -5.30 -3.23
C GLU A 173 10.52 -4.56 -4.00
N ILE A 174 10.35 -3.26 -3.77
CA ILE A 174 9.40 -2.43 -4.55
C ILE A 174 9.78 -2.43 -6.03
N LEU A 175 11.07 -2.21 -6.35
CA LEU A 175 11.56 -2.25 -7.73
C LEU A 175 11.40 -3.62 -8.38
N ARG A 176 11.65 -4.70 -7.60
CA ARG A 176 11.44 -6.06 -8.09
C ARG A 176 9.97 -6.33 -8.40
N LEU A 177 9.05 -5.97 -7.50
CA LEU A 177 7.62 -6.14 -7.72
C LEU A 177 7.12 -5.36 -8.94
N LYS A 178 7.63 -4.14 -9.16
CA LYS A 178 7.39 -3.38 -10.40
C LYS A 178 7.87 -4.15 -11.62
N ALA A 179 9.09 -4.69 -11.58
CA ALA A 179 9.65 -5.46 -12.69
C ALA A 179 8.85 -6.75 -13.00
N GLU A 180 8.15 -7.29 -12.01
CA GLU A 180 7.22 -8.41 -12.14
C GLU A 180 5.81 -7.99 -12.63
N GLY A 181 5.60 -6.69 -12.91
CA GLY A 181 4.38 -6.15 -13.50
C GLY A 181 3.40 -5.51 -12.51
N ALA A 182 3.73 -5.41 -11.22
CA ALA A 182 2.86 -4.74 -10.26
C ALA A 182 2.76 -3.24 -10.54
N THR A 183 1.55 -2.69 -10.43
CA THR A 183 1.32 -1.24 -10.38
C THR A 183 1.44 -0.78 -8.93
N ILE A 184 2.18 0.29 -8.67
CA ILE A 184 2.49 0.71 -7.30
C ILE A 184 2.13 2.18 -7.10
N ILE A 185 1.34 2.47 -6.06
CA ILE A 185 1.14 3.83 -5.55
C ILE A 185 2.04 3.99 -4.33
N LEU A 186 2.97 4.95 -4.39
CA LEU A 186 3.86 5.32 -3.31
C LEU A 186 3.43 6.67 -2.74
N SER A 187 2.83 6.68 -1.56
CA SER A 187 2.48 7.91 -0.86
C SER A 187 3.63 8.28 0.07
N THR A 188 4.22 9.45 -0.13
CA THR A 188 5.30 9.93 0.73
C THR A 188 5.42 11.46 0.68
N HIS A 189 6.11 12.02 1.67
CA HIS A 189 6.56 13.41 1.70
C HIS A 189 8.07 13.54 1.47
N ASN A 190 8.79 12.42 1.29
CA ASN A 190 10.23 12.39 1.04
C ASN A 190 10.52 12.43 -0.46
N MET A 191 11.09 13.56 -0.91
CA MET A 191 11.40 13.81 -2.33
C MET A 191 12.47 12.86 -2.87
N GLU A 192 13.49 12.52 -2.09
CA GLU A 192 14.57 11.61 -2.49
C GLU A 192 14.01 10.24 -2.90
N SER A 193 13.11 9.67 -2.09
CA SER A 193 12.45 8.40 -2.41
C SER A 193 11.61 8.48 -3.69
N VAL A 194 11.06 9.65 -4.00
CA VAL A 194 10.27 9.88 -5.20
C VAL A 194 11.15 9.92 -6.44
N GLU A 195 12.25 10.67 -6.39
CA GLU A 195 13.21 10.78 -7.50
C GLU A 195 13.83 9.43 -7.85
N GLU A 196 14.09 8.59 -6.83
CA GLU A 196 14.68 7.27 -7.04
C GLU A 196 13.70 6.24 -7.61
N LEU A 197 12.42 6.28 -7.20
CA LEU A 197 11.50 5.16 -7.42
C LEU A 197 10.38 5.45 -8.41
N CYS A 198 9.88 6.70 -8.48
CA CYS A 198 8.64 6.99 -9.18
C CYS A 198 8.83 7.27 -10.67
N ASP A 199 7.98 6.65 -11.49
CA ASP A 199 7.91 6.97 -12.93
C ASP A 199 7.03 8.18 -13.21
N ASN A 200 5.97 8.36 -12.41
CA ASN A 200 5.00 9.43 -12.52
C ASN A 200 4.67 9.95 -11.12
N ILE A 201 4.26 11.19 -11.02
CA ILE A 201 3.92 11.83 -9.75
C ILE A 201 2.62 12.62 -9.85
N ALA A 202 1.94 12.77 -8.72
CA ALA A 202 0.92 13.78 -8.49
C ALA A 202 1.17 14.45 -7.14
N LEU A 203 1.17 15.77 -7.12
CA LEU A 203 1.28 16.55 -5.90
C LEU A 203 -0.10 16.98 -5.44
N ILE A 204 -0.50 16.54 -4.25
CA ILE A 204 -1.72 17.02 -3.58
C ILE A 204 -1.33 18.10 -2.59
N ASN A 205 -1.95 19.27 -2.72
CA ASN A 205 -1.81 20.36 -1.77
C ASN A 205 -3.19 20.99 -1.52
N LYS A 206 -3.51 21.26 -0.25
CA LYS A 206 -4.80 21.85 0.15
C LYS A 206 -5.99 21.18 -0.52
N SER A 207 -6.01 19.82 -0.45
CA SER A 207 -7.10 18.96 -0.97
C SER A 207 -7.25 18.90 -2.50
N ARG A 208 -6.33 19.49 -3.27
CA ARG A 208 -6.35 19.50 -4.75
C ARG A 208 -5.05 18.97 -5.34
N VAL A 209 -5.13 18.40 -6.54
CA VAL A 209 -3.94 18.09 -7.34
C VAL A 209 -3.41 19.38 -7.94
N VAL A 210 -2.09 19.58 -7.84
CA VAL A 210 -1.39 20.77 -8.34
C VAL A 210 -0.52 20.44 -9.54
N ILE A 211 0.00 19.20 -9.60
CA ILE A 211 0.82 18.63 -10.70
C ILE A 211 0.41 17.20 -10.88
#